data_4f2288d982bed262e3e226f44973925f
#
_entry.id   4f2288d982bed262e3e226f44973925f
#
_cell.length_a   1.000
_cell.length_b   1.000
_cell.length_c   1.000
_cell.angle_alpha   90.00
_cell.angle_beta   90.00
_cell.angle_gamma   90.00
#
_symmetry.space_group_name_H-M   'P 1'
#
loop_
_entity.id
_entity.type
_entity.pdbx_description
1 polymer ?
#
loop_
_entity_poly.entity_id
_entity_poly.type
_entity_poly.pdbx_seq_one_letter_code
_entity_poly.pdbx_strand_id
1 'polypeptide(L)'
;MNSDPTITGVYVAAVTPHREKSYEPDVGATLDLVDFLAAAGVHGIALLGSTGEFLHLDFDARIRLVQLVVKRSRVPVLAGIAHSTFDGAVALGREAASVGAAGLLLMPPYFFRYSQEDIQEFYLQFAAAIGGAARVFLYNIPAFTNEITIETSLALLRTGLFAGIKDSGGDYGHFEQMLELSQKTPFTLLIGNDRIYSRARRAGAHGIVSGVACAAPELLVVLEDAIAKNLTAKIERLDALLQEFIGWHFKFPTPVVIKTAAKERGMKIGPLASPLSAASQRRLDEFREWFRAWLPLVHREAGAGVLK
;
A
#
# COMPACT_ATOMS: atom_id res chain seq x y z
N MET A 1 -8.40 -14.84 24.84
CA MET A 1 -8.53 -14.49 23.42
C MET A 1 -7.71 -13.23 23.21
N ASN A 2 -6.50 -13.34 22.64
CA ASN A 2 -5.76 -12.15 22.25
C ASN A 2 -6.57 -11.48 21.14
N SER A 3 -7.05 -10.27 21.38
CA SER A 3 -7.66 -9.45 20.34
C SER A 3 -6.57 -9.17 19.31
N ASP A 4 -6.66 -9.85 18.19
CA ASP A 4 -5.76 -9.67 17.06
C ASP A 4 -5.80 -8.18 16.65
N PRO A 5 -4.68 -7.48 16.50
CA PRO A 5 -4.67 -6.04 16.31
C PRO A 5 -5.48 -5.67 15.06
N THR A 6 -6.44 -4.77 15.23
CA THR A 6 -7.27 -4.28 14.14
C THR A 6 -6.39 -3.57 13.12
N ILE A 7 -6.48 -3.94 11.84
CA ILE A 7 -5.71 -3.29 10.77
C ILE A 7 -6.41 -1.98 10.41
N THR A 8 -5.93 -0.87 10.99
CA THR A 8 -6.51 0.48 10.82
C THR A 8 -5.43 1.55 10.69
N GLY A 9 -5.82 2.75 10.23
CA GLY A 9 -4.91 3.88 10.11
C GLY A 9 -4.02 3.83 8.87
N VAL A 10 -2.80 4.33 8.97
CA VAL A 10 -1.87 4.52 7.84
C VAL A 10 -0.94 3.32 7.70
N TYR A 11 -1.15 2.52 6.67
CA TYR A 11 -0.22 1.52 6.18
C TYR A 11 0.56 2.07 4.99
N VAL A 12 1.87 1.90 4.99
CA VAL A 12 2.73 2.38 3.91
C VAL A 12 2.88 1.32 2.84
N ALA A 13 2.49 1.62 1.60
CA ALA A 13 2.89 0.83 0.45
C ALA A 13 4.38 1.08 0.19
N ALA A 14 5.24 0.26 0.81
CA ALA A 14 6.68 0.45 0.75
C ALA A 14 7.24 0.17 -0.65
N VAL A 15 8.16 1.02 -1.11
CA VAL A 15 8.99 0.72 -2.29
C VAL A 15 9.99 -0.38 -1.93
N THR A 16 10.49 -1.09 -2.94
CA THR A 16 11.62 -1.99 -2.77
C THR A 16 12.90 -1.28 -3.19
N PRO A 17 13.84 -0.98 -2.27
CA PRO A 17 15.17 -0.53 -2.61
C PRO A 17 15.95 -1.59 -3.41
N HIS A 18 16.75 -1.13 -4.36
CA HIS A 18 17.60 -1.98 -5.20
C HIS A 18 19.06 -1.56 -5.09
N ARG A 19 19.96 -2.50 -5.38
CA ARG A 19 21.40 -2.22 -5.42
C ARG A 19 21.75 -1.32 -6.60
N GLU A 20 22.71 -0.43 -6.43
CA GLU A 20 23.07 0.57 -7.44
C GLU A 20 23.48 -0.03 -8.80
N LYS A 21 24.13 -1.21 -8.81
CA LYS A 21 24.70 -1.83 -10.01
C LYS A 21 23.93 -3.06 -10.52
N SER A 22 22.95 -3.51 -9.79
CA SER A 22 22.08 -4.62 -10.17
C SER A 22 20.67 -4.30 -9.73
N TYR A 23 19.67 -4.75 -10.48
CA TYR A 23 18.29 -4.58 -10.06
C TYR A 23 17.85 -5.62 -9.02
N GLU A 24 18.79 -6.10 -8.22
CA GLU A 24 18.54 -6.97 -7.08
C GLU A 24 18.04 -6.15 -5.88
N PRO A 25 17.11 -6.67 -5.07
CA PRO A 25 16.68 -5.98 -3.87
C PRO A 25 17.84 -5.78 -2.89
N ASP A 26 17.97 -4.57 -2.37
CA ASP A 26 18.86 -4.25 -1.27
C ASP A 26 18.13 -4.48 0.05
N VAL A 27 18.39 -5.64 0.65
CA VAL A 27 17.78 -6.03 1.93
C VAL A 27 18.14 -5.03 3.04
N GLY A 28 19.40 -4.59 3.12
CA GLY A 28 19.82 -3.64 4.14
C GLY A 28 19.06 -2.33 4.03
N ALA A 29 19.04 -1.74 2.84
CA ALA A 29 18.28 -0.50 2.57
C ALA A 29 16.75 -0.68 2.78
N THR A 30 16.22 -1.88 2.50
CA THR A 30 14.81 -2.19 2.80
C THR A 30 14.53 -2.17 4.30
N LEU A 31 15.42 -2.75 5.12
CA LEU A 31 15.27 -2.75 6.58
C LEU A 31 15.45 -1.34 7.17
N ASP A 32 16.39 -0.54 6.64
CA ASP A 32 16.55 0.87 7.03
C ASP A 32 15.28 1.68 6.72
N LEU A 33 14.66 1.46 5.55
CA LEU A 33 13.39 2.08 5.18
C LEU A 33 12.27 1.66 6.14
N VAL A 34 12.17 0.39 6.50
CA VAL A 34 11.19 -0.13 7.47
C VAL A 34 11.34 0.55 8.83
N ASP A 35 12.58 0.68 9.32
CA ASP A 35 12.86 1.35 10.60
C ASP A 35 12.50 2.83 10.55
N PHE A 36 12.82 3.52 9.46
CA PHE A 36 12.45 4.92 9.23
C PHE A 36 10.92 5.09 9.26
N LEU A 37 10.17 4.28 8.54
CA LEU A 37 8.71 4.35 8.48
C LEU A 37 8.08 4.07 9.86
N ALA A 38 8.57 3.05 10.56
CA ALA A 38 8.10 2.74 11.91
C ALA A 38 8.37 3.89 12.90
N ALA A 39 9.57 4.53 12.81
CA ALA A 39 9.93 5.69 13.63
C ALA A 39 9.07 6.92 13.31
N ALA A 40 8.59 7.06 12.08
CA ALA A 40 7.66 8.13 11.68
C ALA A 40 6.23 7.94 12.22
N GLY A 41 5.95 6.85 12.93
CA GLY A 41 4.66 6.61 13.58
C GLY A 41 3.57 6.04 12.67
N VAL A 42 3.94 5.42 11.54
CA VAL A 42 2.96 4.72 10.70
C VAL A 42 2.36 3.51 11.44
N HIS A 43 1.13 3.15 11.08
CA HIS A 43 0.40 2.07 11.76
C HIS A 43 0.76 0.68 11.22
N GLY A 44 1.36 0.61 10.04
CA GLY A 44 1.85 -0.64 9.46
C GLY A 44 2.52 -0.44 8.10
N ILE A 45 3.02 -1.53 7.54
CA ILE A 45 3.72 -1.56 6.26
C ILE A 45 3.04 -2.59 5.35
N ALA A 46 2.77 -2.22 4.10
CA ALA A 46 2.36 -3.11 3.04
C ALA A 46 3.54 -3.33 2.09
N LEU A 47 4.11 -4.53 2.13
CA LEU A 47 5.27 -4.93 1.37
C LEU A 47 4.86 -5.64 0.08
N LEU A 48 5.63 -5.49 -1.00
CA LEU A 48 5.44 -6.22 -2.27
C LEU A 48 4.08 -6.01 -2.93
N GLY A 49 3.47 -4.84 -2.76
CA GLY A 49 2.38 -4.38 -3.61
C GLY A 49 2.89 -3.80 -4.94
N SER A 50 2.03 -3.09 -5.68
CA SER A 50 2.41 -2.40 -6.94
C SER A 50 3.53 -1.38 -6.73
N THR A 51 3.46 -0.59 -5.65
CA THR A 51 4.52 0.35 -5.26
C THR A 51 5.84 -0.35 -4.92
N GLY A 52 5.77 -1.56 -4.39
CA GLY A 52 6.91 -2.41 -4.08
C GLY A 52 7.49 -3.15 -5.29
N GLU A 53 6.95 -2.92 -6.49
CA GLU A 53 7.47 -3.46 -7.76
C GLU A 53 7.64 -5.00 -7.73
N PHE A 54 6.71 -5.71 -7.08
CA PHE A 54 6.80 -7.17 -6.86
C PHE A 54 7.05 -7.97 -8.15
N LEU A 55 6.60 -7.47 -9.31
CA LEU A 55 6.79 -8.10 -10.62
C LEU A 55 8.25 -8.16 -11.07
N HIS A 56 9.11 -7.31 -10.51
CA HIS A 56 10.54 -7.25 -10.86
C HIS A 56 11.40 -8.14 -9.97
N LEU A 57 10.81 -8.85 -9.01
CA LEU A 57 11.51 -9.68 -8.06
C LEU A 57 11.20 -11.15 -8.32
N ASP A 58 12.22 -12.00 -8.25
CA ASP A 58 12.01 -13.43 -8.28
C ASP A 58 11.29 -13.94 -7.02
N PHE A 59 10.86 -15.18 -7.08
CA PHE A 59 10.06 -15.79 -6.02
C PHE A 59 10.81 -15.85 -4.68
N ASP A 60 12.07 -16.26 -4.70
CA ASP A 60 12.88 -16.44 -3.50
C ASP A 60 13.23 -15.10 -2.85
N ALA A 61 13.52 -14.07 -3.66
CA ALA A 61 13.74 -12.71 -3.17
C ALA A 61 12.50 -12.15 -2.47
N ARG A 62 11.31 -12.43 -3.00
CA ARG A 62 10.04 -12.00 -2.37
C ARG A 62 9.83 -12.68 -1.02
N ILE A 63 10.01 -13.99 -0.94
CA ILE A 63 9.94 -14.74 0.32
C ILE A 63 10.94 -14.18 1.33
N ARG A 64 12.19 -14.02 0.93
CA ARG A 64 13.26 -13.52 1.79
C ARG A 64 12.96 -12.12 2.33
N LEU A 65 12.45 -11.21 1.49
CA LEU A 65 12.07 -9.87 1.94
C LEU A 65 10.96 -9.92 2.97
N VAL A 66 9.89 -10.70 2.74
CA VAL A 66 8.78 -10.84 3.71
C VAL A 66 9.31 -11.38 5.04
N GLN A 67 10.09 -12.46 5.03
CA GLN A 67 10.65 -13.06 6.25
C GLN A 67 11.47 -12.05 7.07
N LEU A 68 12.37 -11.32 6.41
CA LEU A 68 13.26 -10.37 7.08
C LEU A 68 12.53 -9.13 7.57
N VAL A 69 11.60 -8.60 6.76
CA VAL A 69 10.82 -7.41 7.13
C VAL A 69 9.84 -7.72 8.26
N VAL A 70 9.11 -8.85 8.22
CA VAL A 70 8.21 -9.26 9.31
C VAL A 70 8.99 -9.43 10.62
N LYS A 71 10.16 -10.06 10.57
CA LYS A 71 11.02 -10.23 11.76
C LYS A 71 11.58 -8.91 12.29
N ARG A 72 11.86 -7.93 11.41
CA ARG A 72 12.48 -6.64 11.80
C ARG A 72 11.46 -5.61 12.23
N SER A 73 10.30 -5.58 11.59
CA SER A 73 9.32 -4.52 11.76
C SER A 73 8.76 -4.45 13.18
N ARG A 74 8.65 -3.23 13.69
CA ARG A 74 7.97 -2.93 14.97
C ARG A 74 6.49 -2.62 14.81
N VAL A 75 6.01 -2.62 13.57
CA VAL A 75 4.60 -2.39 13.21
C VAL A 75 4.10 -3.54 12.36
N PRO A 76 2.78 -3.82 12.31
CA PRO A 76 2.22 -4.90 11.52
C PRO A 76 2.61 -4.82 10.03
N VAL A 77 2.87 -5.98 9.40
CA VAL A 77 3.24 -6.08 7.99
C VAL A 77 2.16 -6.81 7.22
N LEU A 78 1.61 -6.16 6.18
CA LEU A 78 0.79 -6.78 5.16
C LEU A 78 1.68 -7.24 4.00
N ALA A 79 1.60 -8.50 3.61
CA ALA A 79 2.41 -9.04 2.52
C ALA A 79 1.61 -9.11 1.22
N GLY A 80 2.11 -8.48 0.16
CA GLY A 80 1.63 -8.67 -1.21
C GLY A 80 2.07 -10.03 -1.75
N ILE A 81 1.10 -10.87 -2.12
CA ILE A 81 1.33 -12.25 -2.52
C ILE A 81 0.86 -12.55 -3.95
N ALA A 82 0.64 -11.51 -4.76
CA ALA A 82 0.25 -11.69 -6.16
C ALA A 82 1.30 -12.51 -6.93
N HIS A 83 0.84 -13.47 -7.74
CA HIS A 83 1.68 -14.28 -8.60
C HIS A 83 0.94 -14.57 -9.91
N SER A 84 1.68 -14.89 -10.98
CA SER A 84 1.12 -15.22 -12.29
C SER A 84 0.42 -16.59 -12.31
N THR A 85 0.68 -17.44 -11.32
CA THR A 85 0.01 -18.75 -11.15
C THR A 85 -0.68 -18.83 -9.81
N PHE A 86 -1.73 -19.62 -9.71
CA PHE A 86 -2.46 -19.90 -8.48
C PHE A 86 -1.54 -20.50 -7.41
N ASP A 87 -0.79 -21.56 -7.77
CA ASP A 87 0.11 -22.25 -6.84
C ASP A 87 1.20 -21.33 -6.29
N GLY A 88 1.73 -20.44 -7.13
CA GLY A 88 2.70 -19.44 -6.69
C GLY A 88 2.12 -18.45 -5.68
N ALA A 89 0.88 -17.99 -5.87
CA ALA A 89 0.20 -17.13 -4.90
C ALA A 89 -0.04 -17.86 -3.57
N VAL A 90 -0.48 -19.13 -3.62
CA VAL A 90 -0.69 -19.99 -2.43
C VAL A 90 0.63 -20.20 -1.69
N ALA A 91 1.71 -20.51 -2.40
CA ALA A 91 3.02 -20.74 -1.79
C ALA A 91 3.53 -19.46 -1.09
N LEU A 92 3.45 -18.28 -1.76
CA LEU A 92 3.80 -16.99 -1.12
C LEU A 92 2.92 -16.70 0.10
N GLY A 93 1.62 -17.00 0.01
CA GLY A 93 0.69 -16.81 1.12
C GLY A 93 1.04 -17.66 2.33
N ARG A 94 1.36 -18.93 2.12
CA ARG A 94 1.80 -19.85 3.19
C ARG A 94 3.10 -19.41 3.83
N GLU A 95 4.09 -19.00 3.04
CA GLU A 95 5.35 -18.47 3.55
C GLU A 95 5.15 -17.20 4.37
N ALA A 96 4.37 -16.24 3.88
CA ALA A 96 4.07 -15.03 4.62
C ALA A 96 3.29 -15.31 5.93
N ALA A 97 2.35 -16.25 5.90
CA ALA A 97 1.62 -16.69 7.09
C ALA A 97 2.54 -17.35 8.13
N SER A 98 3.46 -18.22 7.68
CA SER A 98 4.38 -18.96 8.56
C SER A 98 5.31 -18.07 9.38
N VAL A 99 5.65 -16.89 8.85
CA VAL A 99 6.52 -15.91 9.53
C VAL A 99 5.75 -14.85 10.31
N GLY A 100 4.40 -14.93 10.32
CA GLY A 100 3.56 -14.04 11.12
C GLY A 100 3.24 -12.71 10.45
N ALA A 101 3.12 -12.67 9.12
CA ALA A 101 2.56 -11.50 8.45
C ALA A 101 1.16 -11.18 9.00
N ALA A 102 0.87 -9.90 9.26
CA ALA A 102 -0.39 -9.46 9.84
C ALA A 102 -1.60 -9.66 8.90
N GLY A 103 -1.35 -9.82 7.61
CA GLY A 103 -2.34 -10.15 6.59
C GLY A 103 -1.71 -10.28 5.21
N LEU A 104 -2.47 -10.87 4.30
CA LEU A 104 -2.09 -11.13 2.91
C LEU A 104 -2.90 -10.22 1.99
N LEU A 105 -2.24 -9.45 1.13
CA LEU A 105 -2.86 -8.66 0.07
C LEU A 105 -2.84 -9.47 -1.22
N LEU A 106 -3.98 -10.01 -1.62
CA LEU A 106 -4.15 -10.84 -2.82
C LEU A 106 -4.80 -10.04 -3.94
N MET A 107 -4.08 -9.79 -5.02
CA MET A 107 -4.65 -9.27 -6.27
C MET A 107 -5.36 -10.39 -7.03
N PRO A 108 -6.38 -10.08 -7.86
CA PRO A 108 -6.89 -11.06 -8.81
C PRO A 108 -5.81 -11.44 -9.83
N PRO A 109 -6.00 -12.53 -10.58
CA PRO A 109 -5.10 -12.86 -11.69
C PRO A 109 -4.91 -11.67 -12.62
N TYR A 110 -3.70 -11.48 -13.13
CA TYR A 110 -3.33 -10.32 -13.94
C TYR A 110 -2.73 -10.76 -15.28
N PHE A 111 -2.55 -9.82 -16.19
CA PHE A 111 -2.10 -9.98 -17.57
C PHE A 111 -3.18 -10.53 -18.51
N PHE A 112 -3.79 -11.68 -18.20
CA PHE A 112 -4.92 -12.21 -18.96
C PHE A 112 -6.25 -11.71 -18.38
N ARG A 113 -7.29 -11.63 -19.23
CA ARG A 113 -8.64 -11.24 -18.82
C ARG A 113 -9.41 -12.47 -18.36
N TYR A 114 -10.02 -12.36 -17.18
CA TYR A 114 -10.86 -13.38 -16.57
C TYR A 114 -12.27 -12.84 -16.36
N SER A 115 -13.26 -13.73 -16.37
CA SER A 115 -14.63 -13.38 -15.99
C SER A 115 -14.73 -13.12 -14.49
N GLN A 116 -15.81 -12.47 -14.05
CA GLN A 116 -16.00 -12.24 -12.61
C GLN A 116 -16.25 -13.53 -11.84
N GLU A 117 -16.85 -14.52 -12.48
CA GLU A 117 -17.04 -15.88 -11.94
C GLU A 117 -15.68 -16.57 -11.71
N ASP A 118 -14.76 -16.47 -12.66
CA ASP A 118 -13.40 -17.05 -12.51
C ASP A 118 -12.61 -16.32 -11.42
N ILE A 119 -12.75 -15.00 -11.33
CA ILE A 119 -12.12 -14.18 -10.27
C ILE A 119 -12.68 -14.58 -8.90
N GLN A 120 -13.99 -14.75 -8.78
CA GLN A 120 -14.62 -15.18 -7.53
C GLN A 120 -14.13 -16.57 -7.14
N GLU A 121 -14.09 -17.50 -8.07
CA GLU A 121 -13.61 -18.87 -7.83
C GLU A 121 -12.13 -18.89 -7.41
N PHE A 122 -11.28 -18.09 -8.07
CA PHE A 122 -9.87 -17.91 -7.68
C PHE A 122 -9.73 -17.54 -6.21
N TYR A 123 -10.51 -16.57 -5.74
CA TYR A 123 -10.44 -16.13 -4.34
C TYR A 123 -10.96 -17.19 -3.37
N LEU A 124 -12.06 -17.89 -3.71
CA LEU A 124 -12.62 -18.94 -2.86
C LEU A 124 -11.67 -20.13 -2.72
N GLN A 125 -11.07 -20.57 -3.83
CA GLN A 125 -10.05 -21.62 -3.80
C GLN A 125 -8.80 -21.20 -3.03
N PHE A 126 -8.38 -19.93 -3.17
CA PHE A 126 -7.25 -19.43 -2.40
C PHE A 126 -7.54 -19.43 -0.89
N ALA A 127 -8.72 -18.98 -0.47
CA ALA A 127 -9.11 -19.00 0.94
C ALA A 127 -9.14 -20.44 1.49
N ALA A 128 -9.64 -21.39 0.71
CA ALA A 128 -9.61 -22.82 1.08
C ALA A 128 -8.17 -23.34 1.19
N ALA A 129 -7.29 -23.00 0.25
CA ALA A 129 -5.89 -23.45 0.25
C ALA A 129 -5.05 -22.88 1.41
N ILE A 130 -5.37 -21.66 1.89
CA ILE A 130 -4.75 -21.05 3.07
C ILE A 130 -5.33 -21.60 4.37
N GLY A 131 -6.59 -22.05 4.36
CA GLY A 131 -7.19 -22.74 5.51
C GLY A 131 -7.25 -21.94 6.79
N GLY A 132 -7.39 -20.61 6.72
CA GLY A 132 -7.42 -19.72 7.88
C GLY A 132 -6.06 -19.45 8.54
N ALA A 133 -4.95 -19.87 7.93
CA ALA A 133 -3.61 -19.64 8.48
C ALA A 133 -3.21 -18.16 8.54
N ALA A 134 -3.87 -17.29 7.77
CA ALA A 134 -3.65 -15.83 7.80
C ALA A 134 -4.92 -15.09 7.37
N ARG A 135 -5.00 -13.81 7.76
CA ARG A 135 -6.03 -12.88 7.28
C ARG A 135 -5.78 -12.54 5.81
N VAL A 136 -6.74 -12.81 4.93
CA VAL A 136 -6.66 -12.50 3.50
C VAL A 136 -7.49 -11.26 3.21
N PHE A 137 -6.87 -10.30 2.53
CA PHE A 137 -7.51 -9.10 2.01
C PHE A 137 -7.62 -9.17 0.50
N LEU A 138 -8.80 -8.92 -0.04
CA LEU A 138 -8.97 -8.64 -1.44
C LEU A 138 -8.15 -7.40 -1.81
N TYR A 139 -7.44 -7.42 -2.93
CA TYR A 139 -6.71 -6.24 -3.38
C TYR A 139 -7.17 -5.85 -4.79
N ASN A 140 -8.14 -4.94 -4.85
CA ASN A 140 -8.63 -4.37 -6.09
C ASN A 140 -7.71 -3.24 -6.57
N ILE A 141 -7.15 -3.39 -7.78
CA ILE A 141 -6.31 -2.37 -8.45
C ILE A 141 -6.50 -2.45 -9.97
N PRO A 142 -7.65 -2.00 -10.49
CA PRO A 142 -8.05 -2.18 -11.89
C PRO A 142 -7.10 -1.53 -12.91
N ALA A 143 -6.29 -0.57 -12.48
CA ALA A 143 -5.26 0.03 -13.35
C ALA A 143 -4.18 -0.97 -13.80
N PHE A 144 -3.96 -2.08 -13.08
CA PHE A 144 -2.86 -3.03 -13.33
C PHE A 144 -3.30 -4.49 -13.42
N THR A 145 -4.53 -4.81 -13.00
CA THR A 145 -5.04 -6.19 -12.95
C THR A 145 -6.45 -6.27 -13.53
N ASN A 146 -7.07 -7.45 -13.45
CA ASN A 146 -8.51 -7.52 -13.59
C ASN A 146 -9.17 -6.74 -12.45
N GLU A 147 -10.27 -6.08 -12.75
CA GLU A 147 -11.10 -5.43 -11.72
C GLU A 147 -11.86 -6.50 -10.93
N ILE A 148 -11.96 -6.32 -9.62
CA ILE A 148 -12.94 -7.01 -8.79
C ILE A 148 -14.15 -6.08 -8.77
N THR A 149 -15.22 -6.40 -9.51
CA THR A 149 -16.41 -5.54 -9.52
C THR A 149 -17.03 -5.42 -8.14
N ILE A 150 -17.91 -4.44 -7.97
CA ILE A 150 -18.56 -4.26 -6.65
C ILE A 150 -19.38 -5.49 -6.27
N GLU A 151 -20.10 -6.11 -7.22
CA GLU A 151 -20.91 -7.30 -7.00
C GLU A 151 -20.03 -8.46 -6.52
N THR A 152 -18.90 -8.69 -7.18
CA THR A 152 -17.93 -9.74 -6.82
C THR A 152 -17.29 -9.45 -5.46
N SER A 153 -16.89 -8.18 -5.21
CA SER A 153 -16.34 -7.77 -3.92
C SER A 153 -17.31 -8.01 -2.77
N LEU A 154 -18.57 -7.58 -2.95
CA LEU A 154 -19.62 -7.76 -1.95
C LEU A 154 -19.95 -9.26 -1.73
N ALA A 155 -19.99 -10.07 -2.80
CA ALA A 155 -20.21 -11.51 -2.70
C ALA A 155 -19.11 -12.18 -1.88
N LEU A 156 -17.84 -11.89 -2.19
CA LEU A 156 -16.69 -12.46 -1.49
C LEU A 156 -16.65 -12.03 -0.01
N LEU A 157 -16.86 -10.75 0.28
CA LEU A 157 -16.84 -10.23 1.66
C LEU A 157 -17.95 -10.82 2.53
N ARG A 158 -19.15 -11.06 1.97
CA ARG A 158 -20.26 -11.71 2.68
C ARG A 158 -19.97 -13.15 3.11
N THR A 159 -19.00 -13.83 2.49
CA THR A 159 -18.63 -15.20 2.90
C THR A 159 -17.98 -15.25 4.28
N GLY A 160 -17.44 -14.14 4.78
CA GLY A 160 -16.66 -14.10 6.02
C GLY A 160 -15.27 -14.75 5.93
N LEU A 161 -14.86 -15.20 4.74
CA LEU A 161 -13.55 -15.82 4.50
C LEU A 161 -12.42 -14.78 4.35
N PHE A 162 -12.78 -13.54 4.06
CA PHE A 162 -11.84 -12.44 3.81
C PHE A 162 -11.90 -11.42 4.93
N ALA A 163 -10.74 -11.05 5.46
CA ALA A 163 -10.61 -10.08 6.54
C ALA A 163 -10.95 -8.65 6.11
N GLY A 164 -10.99 -8.39 4.82
CA GLY A 164 -11.31 -7.08 4.26
C GLY A 164 -10.90 -6.92 2.81
N ILE A 165 -10.89 -5.66 2.41
CA ILE A 165 -10.48 -5.25 1.06
C ILE A 165 -9.57 -4.03 1.14
N LYS A 166 -8.53 -4.01 0.29
CA LYS A 166 -7.81 -2.82 -0.13
C LYS A 166 -8.32 -2.43 -1.51
N ASP A 167 -9.01 -1.30 -1.62
CA ASP A 167 -9.50 -0.80 -2.91
C ASP A 167 -8.66 0.39 -3.41
N SER A 168 -8.02 0.22 -4.57
CA SER A 168 -7.23 1.23 -5.27
C SER A 168 -7.91 1.76 -6.54
N GLY A 169 -9.16 1.39 -6.80
CA GLY A 169 -9.93 1.86 -7.96
C GLY A 169 -10.18 3.37 -7.93
N GLY A 170 -10.41 3.93 -6.75
CA GLY A 170 -10.66 5.37 -6.57
C GLY A 170 -12.07 5.79 -6.93
N ASP A 171 -12.96 4.87 -7.23
CA ASP A 171 -14.39 5.13 -7.41
C ASP A 171 -15.06 5.29 -6.03
N TYR A 172 -15.58 6.48 -5.79
CA TYR A 172 -16.22 6.79 -4.51
C TYR A 172 -17.57 6.09 -4.34
N GLY A 173 -18.32 5.86 -5.41
CA GLY A 173 -19.57 5.10 -5.37
C GLY A 173 -19.33 3.62 -5.00
N HIS A 174 -18.24 3.03 -5.50
CA HIS A 174 -17.75 1.71 -5.08
C HIS A 174 -17.46 1.68 -3.57
N PHE A 175 -16.73 2.68 -3.09
CA PHE A 175 -16.43 2.83 -1.66
C PHE A 175 -17.70 2.93 -0.81
N GLU A 176 -18.69 3.74 -1.20
CA GLU A 176 -19.95 3.91 -0.44
C GLU A 176 -20.72 2.60 -0.30
N GLN A 177 -20.80 1.79 -1.35
CA GLN A 177 -21.46 0.47 -1.29
C GLN A 177 -20.71 -0.51 -0.38
N MET A 178 -19.37 -0.52 -0.42
CA MET A 178 -18.56 -1.33 0.50
C MET A 178 -18.70 -0.86 1.95
N LEU A 179 -18.77 0.46 2.16
CA LEU A 179 -18.98 1.03 3.50
C LEU A 179 -20.34 0.62 4.06
N GLU A 180 -21.40 0.66 3.26
CA GLU A 180 -22.73 0.18 3.68
C GLU A 180 -22.71 -1.30 4.08
N LEU A 181 -22.03 -2.15 3.29
CA LEU A 181 -21.88 -3.55 3.67
C LEU A 181 -21.09 -3.72 4.97
N SER A 182 -20.03 -2.93 5.19
CA SER A 182 -19.18 -3.03 6.39
C SER A 182 -19.93 -2.76 7.68
N GLN A 183 -21.03 -2.03 7.62
CA GLN A 183 -21.93 -1.80 8.76
C GLN A 183 -22.77 -3.03 9.13
N LYS A 184 -22.94 -3.97 8.20
CA LYS A 184 -23.77 -5.19 8.36
C LYS A 184 -22.92 -6.46 8.48
N THR A 185 -21.73 -6.44 7.91
CA THR A 185 -20.80 -7.58 7.86
C THR A 185 -19.42 -7.07 8.30
N PRO A 186 -18.81 -7.64 9.36
CA PRO A 186 -17.53 -7.16 9.86
C PRO A 186 -16.40 -7.51 8.88
N PHE A 187 -15.78 -6.50 8.29
CA PHE A 187 -14.53 -6.59 7.52
C PHE A 187 -13.80 -5.25 7.54
N THR A 188 -12.51 -5.27 7.25
CA THR A 188 -11.70 -4.05 7.17
C THR A 188 -11.74 -3.46 5.77
N LEU A 189 -12.12 -2.18 5.66
CA LEU A 189 -12.13 -1.42 4.40
C LEU A 189 -10.93 -0.45 4.37
N LEU A 190 -9.91 -0.77 3.57
CA LEU A 190 -8.70 0.03 3.38
C LEU A 190 -8.74 0.74 2.01
N ILE A 191 -8.46 2.03 2.02
CA ILE A 191 -8.32 2.81 0.80
C ILE A 191 -6.92 2.61 0.24
N GLY A 192 -6.81 2.36 -1.06
CA GLY A 192 -5.54 2.23 -1.77
C GLY A 192 -5.28 3.37 -2.75
N ASN A 193 -6.19 4.36 -2.81
CA ASN A 193 -6.07 5.55 -3.65
C ASN A 193 -6.04 6.80 -2.78
N ASP A 194 -4.87 7.42 -2.68
CA ASP A 194 -4.63 8.58 -1.81
C ASP A 194 -5.55 9.77 -2.13
N ARG A 195 -6.03 9.90 -3.38
CA ARG A 195 -6.88 11.01 -3.82
C ARG A 195 -8.20 11.12 -3.05
N ILE A 196 -8.80 9.99 -2.70
CA ILE A 196 -10.10 9.96 -1.99
C ILE A 196 -9.96 9.75 -0.49
N TYR A 197 -8.72 9.63 0.02
CA TYR A 197 -8.46 9.18 1.39
C TYR A 197 -9.18 10.01 2.46
N SER A 198 -8.95 11.32 2.49
CA SER A 198 -9.54 12.19 3.53
C SER A 198 -11.06 12.09 3.58
N ARG A 199 -11.71 12.08 2.40
CA ARG A 199 -13.16 11.96 2.29
C ARG A 199 -13.64 10.59 2.76
N ALA A 200 -13.01 9.52 2.28
CA ALA A 200 -13.40 8.15 2.62
C ALA A 200 -13.15 7.83 4.10
N ARG A 201 -12.01 8.31 4.65
CA ARG A 201 -11.69 8.10 6.07
C ARG A 201 -12.67 8.78 7.01
N ARG A 202 -13.07 10.01 6.68
CA ARG A 202 -14.12 10.74 7.41
C ARG A 202 -15.49 10.09 7.31
N ALA A 203 -15.76 9.40 6.21
CA ALA A 203 -17.01 8.66 6.03
C ALA A 203 -17.03 7.31 6.77
N GLY A 204 -15.89 6.77 7.19
CA GLY A 204 -15.83 5.53 7.97
C GLY A 204 -14.89 4.44 7.43
N ALA A 205 -14.05 4.72 6.41
CA ALA A 205 -12.99 3.79 6.04
C ALA A 205 -12.08 3.51 7.25
N HIS A 206 -11.55 2.31 7.35
CA HIS A 206 -10.71 1.90 8.47
C HIS A 206 -9.29 2.45 8.39
N GLY A 207 -8.80 2.76 7.19
CA GLY A 207 -7.45 3.30 6.98
C GLY A 207 -7.08 3.36 5.51
N ILE A 208 -5.77 3.53 5.27
CA ILE A 208 -5.19 3.62 3.93
C ILE A 208 -3.98 2.70 3.80
N VAL A 209 -3.73 2.22 2.57
CA VAL A 209 -2.43 1.67 2.15
C VAL A 209 -1.84 2.63 1.12
N SER A 210 -1.04 3.59 1.58
CA SER A 210 -0.59 4.76 0.83
C SER A 210 0.83 4.62 0.27
N GLY A 211 0.99 4.90 -1.02
CA GLY A 211 2.30 5.09 -1.63
C GLY A 211 2.94 6.42 -1.20
N VAL A 212 2.15 7.48 -1.07
CA VAL A 212 2.64 8.80 -0.64
C VAL A 212 3.24 8.73 0.76
N ALA A 213 2.70 7.92 1.66
CA ALA A 213 3.24 7.69 2.99
C ALA A 213 4.67 7.10 2.97
N CYS A 214 5.11 6.45 1.89
CA CYS A 214 6.51 6.02 1.75
C CYS A 214 7.46 7.21 1.52
N ALA A 215 6.97 8.26 0.86
CA ALA A 215 7.73 9.49 0.58
C ALA A 215 7.62 10.51 1.72
N ALA A 216 6.45 10.65 2.33
CA ALA A 216 6.14 11.63 3.38
C ALA A 216 5.21 11.01 4.44
N PRO A 217 5.72 10.07 5.27
CA PRO A 217 4.90 9.39 6.28
C PRO A 217 4.25 10.34 7.27
N GLU A 218 4.96 11.39 7.70
CA GLU A 218 4.48 12.41 8.61
C GLU A 218 3.21 13.12 8.12
N LEU A 219 3.08 13.34 6.80
CA LEU A 219 1.87 13.94 6.23
C LEU A 219 0.65 13.07 6.50
N LEU A 220 0.75 11.77 6.17
CA LEU A 220 -0.38 10.85 6.30
C LEU A 220 -0.70 10.53 7.77
N VAL A 221 0.33 10.39 8.62
CA VAL A 221 0.15 10.12 10.06
C VAL A 221 -0.57 11.29 10.73
N VAL A 222 -0.15 12.54 10.45
CA VAL A 222 -0.78 13.73 11.05
C VAL A 222 -2.16 14.00 10.45
N LEU A 223 -2.37 13.67 9.17
CA LEU A 223 -3.70 13.75 8.55
C LEU A 223 -4.67 12.74 9.19
N GLU A 224 -4.23 11.50 9.44
CA GLU A 224 -5.02 10.50 10.14
C GLU A 224 -5.39 10.96 11.55
N ASP A 225 -4.43 11.50 12.32
CA ASP A 225 -4.66 12.05 13.66
C ASP A 225 -5.62 13.25 13.62
N ALA A 226 -5.48 14.15 12.64
CA ALA A 226 -6.40 15.27 12.46
C ALA A 226 -7.83 14.82 12.13
N ILE A 227 -7.98 13.77 11.32
CA ILE A 227 -9.30 13.17 11.01
C ILE A 227 -9.91 12.56 12.27
N ALA A 228 -9.14 11.76 13.00
CA ALA A 228 -9.61 11.13 14.24
C ALA A 228 -10.09 12.16 15.29
N LYS A 229 -9.45 13.34 15.32
CA LYS A 229 -9.79 14.47 16.21
C LYS A 229 -10.78 15.47 15.59
N ASN A 230 -11.28 15.25 14.38
CA ASN A 230 -12.19 16.14 13.65
C ASN A 230 -11.69 17.60 13.51
N LEU A 231 -10.37 17.78 13.28
CA LEU A 231 -9.72 19.10 13.14
C LEU A 231 -9.86 19.60 11.70
N THR A 232 -11.07 20.05 11.30
CA THR A 232 -11.44 20.35 9.91
C THR A 232 -10.43 21.24 9.18
N ALA A 233 -10.06 22.40 9.73
CA ALA A 233 -9.12 23.33 9.10
C ALA A 233 -7.70 22.71 8.91
N LYS A 234 -7.28 21.81 9.81
CA LYS A 234 -6.00 21.08 9.68
C LYS A 234 -6.10 20.00 8.61
N ILE A 235 -7.21 19.29 8.55
CA ILE A 235 -7.49 18.28 7.51
C ILE A 235 -7.42 18.92 6.13
N GLU A 236 -8.08 20.07 5.92
CA GLU A 236 -8.09 20.77 4.63
C GLU A 236 -6.68 21.17 4.17
N ARG A 237 -5.84 21.70 5.07
CA ARG A 237 -4.46 22.07 4.72
C ARG A 237 -3.59 20.86 4.40
N LEU A 238 -3.69 19.78 5.19
CA LEU A 238 -2.92 18.56 4.97
C LEU A 238 -3.37 17.82 3.70
N ASP A 239 -4.69 17.79 3.45
CA ASP A 239 -5.23 17.19 2.23
C ASP A 239 -4.79 17.98 0.99
N ALA A 240 -4.76 19.31 1.04
CA ALA A 240 -4.22 20.13 -0.05
C ALA A 240 -2.78 19.75 -0.40
N LEU A 241 -1.91 19.60 0.60
CA LEU A 241 -0.53 19.13 0.39
C LEU A 241 -0.49 17.72 -0.19
N LEU A 242 -1.35 16.83 0.27
CA LEU A 242 -1.48 15.47 -0.28
C LEU A 242 -1.87 15.50 -1.76
N GLN A 243 -2.87 16.32 -2.14
CA GLN A 243 -3.32 16.43 -3.52
C GLN A 243 -2.25 17.03 -4.44
N GLU A 244 -1.42 17.94 -3.96
CA GLU A 244 -0.26 18.47 -4.71
C GLU A 244 0.74 17.35 -5.04
N PHE A 245 1.10 16.50 -4.08
CA PHE A 245 2.00 15.36 -4.32
C PHE A 245 1.39 14.36 -5.30
N ILE A 246 0.10 14.05 -5.15
CA ILE A 246 -0.63 13.16 -6.05
C ILE A 246 -0.63 13.71 -7.49
N GLY A 247 -0.75 15.02 -7.66
CA GLY A 247 -0.65 15.69 -8.96
C GLY A 247 0.68 15.42 -9.68
N TRP A 248 1.79 15.30 -8.94
CA TRP A 248 3.07 14.88 -9.48
C TRP A 248 3.11 13.36 -9.74
N HIS A 249 2.58 12.55 -8.82
CA HIS A 249 2.58 11.09 -8.95
C HIS A 249 1.94 10.63 -10.26
N PHE A 250 0.84 11.22 -10.67
CA PHE A 250 0.14 10.85 -11.91
C PHE A 250 0.84 11.27 -13.20
N LYS A 251 1.91 12.06 -13.14
CA LYS A 251 2.73 12.42 -14.31
C LYS A 251 3.75 11.33 -14.69
N PHE A 252 3.89 10.28 -13.88
CA PHE A 252 4.89 9.23 -14.04
C PHE A 252 4.31 7.84 -13.76
N PRO A 253 4.90 6.77 -14.28
CA PRO A 253 4.58 5.42 -13.83
C PRO A 253 4.90 5.25 -12.34
N THR A 254 4.04 4.51 -11.63
CA THR A 254 4.33 4.07 -10.26
C THR A 254 5.53 3.10 -10.27
N PRO A 255 6.50 3.23 -9.35
CA PRO A 255 6.59 4.17 -8.22
C PRO A 255 7.65 5.29 -8.41
N VAL A 256 7.90 5.75 -9.64
CA VAL A 256 9.01 6.67 -9.98
C VAL A 256 9.09 7.87 -9.03
N VAL A 257 7.98 8.57 -8.83
CA VAL A 257 7.93 9.77 -7.98
C VAL A 257 8.17 9.42 -6.51
N ILE A 258 7.59 8.33 -6.03
CA ILE A 258 7.74 7.88 -4.64
C ILE A 258 9.20 7.51 -4.35
N LYS A 259 9.84 6.73 -5.23
CA LYS A 259 11.27 6.40 -5.14
C LYS A 259 12.15 7.64 -5.17
N THR A 260 11.85 8.58 -6.07
CA THR A 260 12.62 9.82 -6.18
C THR A 260 12.50 10.66 -4.91
N ALA A 261 11.30 10.83 -4.37
CA ALA A 261 11.07 11.56 -3.12
C ALA A 261 11.81 10.90 -1.93
N ALA A 262 11.76 9.58 -1.81
CA ALA A 262 12.49 8.86 -0.77
C ALA A 262 14.02 9.06 -0.92
N LYS A 263 14.54 9.07 -2.15
CA LYS A 263 15.96 9.36 -2.44
C LYS A 263 16.33 10.80 -2.06
N GLU A 264 15.47 11.79 -2.35
CA GLU A 264 15.67 13.20 -1.93
C GLU A 264 15.70 13.37 -0.41
N ARG A 265 15.12 12.42 0.32
CA ARG A 265 15.21 12.35 1.81
C ARG A 265 16.46 11.60 2.30
N GLY A 266 17.37 11.23 1.43
CA GLY A 266 18.63 10.56 1.77
C GLY A 266 18.54 9.05 1.90
N MET A 267 17.43 8.43 1.52
CA MET A 267 17.28 6.97 1.56
C MET A 267 18.02 6.31 0.39
N LYS A 268 18.60 5.14 0.64
CA LYS A 268 19.26 4.30 -0.38
C LYS A 268 18.18 3.53 -1.15
N ILE A 269 17.71 4.09 -2.27
CA ILE A 269 16.62 3.50 -3.06
C ILE A 269 17.13 2.73 -4.29
N GLY A 270 18.31 3.09 -4.79
CA GLY A 270 18.87 2.50 -6.01
C GLY A 270 18.24 3.05 -7.30
N PRO A 271 18.39 2.33 -8.43
CA PRO A 271 17.92 2.76 -9.73
C PRO A 271 16.40 2.58 -9.89
N LEU A 272 15.83 3.20 -10.93
CA LEU A 272 14.50 2.92 -11.43
C LEU A 272 14.51 1.63 -12.28
N ALA A 273 13.39 0.91 -12.31
CA ALA A 273 13.24 -0.33 -13.07
C ALA A 273 13.43 -0.15 -14.59
N SER A 274 13.01 1.00 -15.10
CA SER A 274 13.08 1.31 -16.53
C SER A 274 13.73 2.67 -16.74
N PRO A 275 14.52 2.85 -17.81
CA PRO A 275 15.09 4.15 -18.15
C PRO A 275 13.99 5.14 -18.52
N LEU A 276 14.19 6.39 -18.15
CA LEU A 276 13.30 7.49 -18.52
C LEU A 276 13.82 8.19 -19.78
N SER A 277 12.90 8.66 -20.63
CA SER A 277 13.25 9.55 -21.74
C SER A 277 13.85 10.86 -21.23
N ALA A 278 14.61 11.58 -22.06
CA ALA A 278 15.16 12.88 -21.70
C ALA A 278 14.07 13.89 -21.27
N ALA A 279 12.88 13.83 -21.86
CA ALA A 279 11.75 14.68 -21.47
C ALA A 279 11.22 14.31 -20.08
N SER A 280 11.07 13.00 -19.80
CA SER A 280 10.64 12.51 -18.49
C SER A 280 11.70 12.81 -17.41
N GLN A 281 12.99 12.72 -17.77
CA GLN A 281 14.07 13.06 -16.83
C GLN A 281 14.02 14.53 -16.43
N ARG A 282 13.87 15.48 -17.39
CA ARG A 282 13.71 16.91 -17.08
C ARG A 282 12.51 17.16 -16.16
N ARG A 283 11.37 16.54 -16.44
CA ARG A 283 10.18 16.64 -15.58
C ARG A 283 10.42 16.07 -14.18
N LEU A 284 11.25 15.04 -14.06
CA LEU A 284 11.62 14.48 -12.76
C LEU A 284 12.57 15.41 -12.00
N ASP A 285 13.40 16.18 -12.69
CA ASP A 285 14.25 17.22 -12.08
C ASP A 285 13.39 18.38 -11.56
N GLU A 286 12.35 18.81 -12.31
CA GLU A 286 11.35 19.77 -11.84
C GLU A 286 10.61 19.25 -10.58
N PHE A 287 10.27 17.96 -10.56
CA PHE A 287 9.68 17.34 -9.36
C PHE A 287 10.63 17.40 -8.16
N ARG A 288 11.93 17.13 -8.33
CA ARG A 288 12.91 17.21 -7.23
C ARG A 288 12.99 18.61 -6.64
N GLU A 289 13.05 19.63 -7.48
CA GLU A 289 13.06 21.03 -7.04
C GLU A 289 11.79 21.39 -6.27
N TRP A 290 10.63 21.03 -6.81
CA TRP A 290 9.35 21.19 -6.15
C TRP A 290 9.30 20.45 -4.80
N PHE A 291 9.71 19.18 -4.75
CA PHE A 291 9.67 18.37 -3.53
C PHE A 291 10.53 18.93 -2.41
N ARG A 292 11.73 19.46 -2.73
CA ARG A 292 12.61 20.13 -1.76
C ARG A 292 11.97 21.39 -1.16
N ALA A 293 11.16 22.10 -1.91
CA ALA A 293 10.43 23.27 -1.43
C ALA A 293 9.14 22.87 -0.67
N TRP A 294 8.49 21.79 -1.09
CA TRP A 294 7.23 21.30 -0.53
C TRP A 294 7.41 20.56 0.81
N LEU A 295 8.44 19.73 0.96
CA LEU A 295 8.65 18.93 2.18
C LEU A 295 8.72 19.78 3.47
N PRO A 296 9.40 20.94 3.50
CA PRO A 296 9.36 21.85 4.66
C PRO A 296 7.96 22.38 5.01
N LEU A 297 7.04 22.48 4.03
CA LEU A 297 5.64 22.85 4.30
C LEU A 297 4.94 21.73 5.06
N VAL A 298 5.15 20.50 4.63
CA VAL A 298 4.63 19.29 5.34
C VAL A 298 5.14 19.28 6.79
N HIS A 299 6.44 19.46 6.99
CA HIS A 299 7.02 19.44 8.34
C HIS A 299 6.44 20.53 9.25
N ARG A 300 6.14 21.71 8.71
CA ARG A 300 5.48 22.80 9.48
C ARG A 300 4.06 22.42 9.88
N GLU A 301 3.27 21.86 8.97
CA GLU A 301 1.90 21.43 9.25
C GLU A 301 1.85 20.20 10.17
N ALA A 302 2.83 19.30 10.06
CA ALA A 302 2.96 18.15 10.93
C ALA A 302 3.35 18.51 12.38
N GLY A 303 3.93 19.70 12.58
CA GLY A 303 4.47 20.12 13.87
C GLY A 303 5.93 19.69 14.04
N ALA A 304 6.80 20.61 14.44
CA ALA A 304 8.28 20.51 14.47
C ALA A 304 8.86 19.46 15.45
N GLY A 305 8.20 18.34 15.66
CA GLY A 305 8.61 17.26 16.57
C GLY A 305 8.77 15.89 15.94
N VAL A 306 8.42 15.73 14.68
CA VAL A 306 8.45 14.45 13.99
C VAL A 306 9.71 14.38 13.12
N LEU A 307 10.67 13.59 13.56
CA LEU A 307 11.96 13.25 12.95
C LEU A 307 13.12 14.24 13.26
N LYS A 308 13.76 14.02 14.39
CA LYS A 308 15.21 14.19 14.49
C LYS A 308 15.93 12.90 14.13
#